data_3dff219a48e7ef3740ef72adf2950ad1
#
_entry.id   3dff219a48e7ef3740ef72adf2950ad1
#
_cell.length_a   1.000
_cell.length_b   1.000
_cell.length_c   1.000
_cell.angle_alpha   90.00
_cell.angle_beta   90.00
_cell.angle_gamma   90.00
#
_symmetry.space_group_name_H-M   'P 1'
#
loop_
_entity.id
_entity.type
_entity.pdbx_description
1 polymer ?
#
loop_
_entity_poly.entity_id
_entity_poly.type
_entity_poly.pdbx_seq_one_letter_code
_entity_poly.pdbx_strand_id
1 'polypeptide(L)'
;ISNVKINSLLLNKNFRSNKSVVDSNNKFFSRIFPLEDSLIHGAIHYSKSSAASSKVIGDAINFFPYAYKQNHQEAQQVVSIIQQNLALNANQEIAVLVKSRSHLKEIIEYLQLHNIDYEAIKTLPLRSHLFTRDLISLTRAILSLADKLAWLSILRAPWCGLSLKDLVIFSSSDEMTIFHQLEDKALLMKLDKDSKARAAHLHQALSAAIVNIGRFSFVERFSFALNQLYPHQELDTQQRDIKSNYLSLLNDCEIKQKLNIETIESMLKDLYAPSQPSNVKLMTIHQAKGLEFDVVILPGLGRAQRNEQAPLIHMKEFSNNGLLLAPIKSAYEIKDSQTYQYLKHIEKQQNHYELMRLLYVAMTRAKQKLHLLGCLTEKGVAPKNTFFELLSPFFQKSIKQLDGSLEKINQQGRSPLLRRYKELTPLQQRSQISINETQGLSMDINPIYQSALGSLVHYYFEKGSFSPTKEHAELRLLERGVPSRLVHSYANEACQLLQNTKKDKLFDWLFKDRESTQVEAEYSNKSSTVIIDRMFIDDDTLWIIDFKTARPMEDEAIGDFIERQKSLHRKQLMKYKDILQGVFNLPTKVALYCPAVSKLVNFD
;
A
#
# COMPACT_ATOMS: atom_id res chain seq x y z
N ILE A 1 -43.96 16.59 -3.70
CA ILE A 1 -42.83 16.99 -4.61
C ILE A 1 -43.39 17.36 -6.01
N SER A 2 -44.71 17.40 -6.19
CA SER A 2 -45.37 17.58 -7.49
C SER A 2 -45.26 18.97 -8.13
N ASN A 3 -44.62 19.95 -7.49
CA ASN A 3 -44.54 21.34 -8.00
C ASN A 3 -43.10 21.86 -8.23
N VAL A 4 -42.09 21.00 -8.21
CA VAL A 4 -40.72 21.42 -8.51
C VAL A 4 -40.46 21.25 -10.02
N LYS A 5 -40.30 22.38 -10.70
CA LYS A 5 -39.90 22.39 -12.12
C LYS A 5 -38.41 22.14 -12.22
N ILE A 6 -38.04 20.94 -12.68
CA ILE A 6 -36.65 20.60 -12.91
C ILE A 6 -36.25 21.05 -14.31
N ASN A 7 -35.35 22.03 -14.41
CA ASN A 7 -34.78 22.46 -15.68
C ASN A 7 -33.49 21.67 -15.98
N SER A 8 -33.43 21.04 -17.15
CA SER A 8 -32.21 20.37 -17.62
C SER A 8 -31.25 21.40 -18.18
N LEU A 9 -30.01 21.42 -17.68
CA LEU A 9 -28.93 22.25 -18.17
C LEU A 9 -27.86 21.37 -18.81
N LEU A 10 -27.51 21.67 -20.06
CA LEU A 10 -26.45 20.98 -20.78
C LEU A 10 -25.16 21.81 -20.76
N LEU A 11 -24.09 21.26 -20.18
CA LEU A 11 -22.75 21.83 -20.20
C LEU A 11 -22.05 21.43 -21.49
N ASN A 12 -22.15 22.23 -22.54
CA ASN A 12 -21.60 21.93 -23.86
C ASN A 12 -20.29 22.65 -24.19
N LYS A 13 -19.79 23.56 -23.32
CA LYS A 13 -18.56 24.31 -23.55
C LYS A 13 -17.37 23.67 -22.82
N ASN A 14 -16.36 23.27 -23.58
CA ASN A 14 -15.13 22.65 -23.07
C ASN A 14 -14.02 23.69 -22.93
N PHE A 15 -13.63 24.00 -21.69
CA PHE A 15 -12.55 24.95 -21.34
C PHE A 15 -11.19 24.29 -21.19
N ARG A 16 -11.13 22.95 -21.13
CA ARG A 16 -9.93 22.18 -20.85
C ARG A 16 -9.04 22.02 -22.08
N SER A 17 -9.62 21.49 -23.15
CA SER A 17 -8.88 21.00 -24.30
C SER A 17 -8.86 22.01 -25.44
N ASN A 18 -7.80 21.99 -26.23
CA ASN A 18 -7.73 22.75 -27.46
C ASN A 18 -8.79 22.30 -28.48
N LYS A 19 -9.03 23.15 -29.51
CA LYS A 19 -10.06 22.89 -30.50
C LYS A 19 -9.83 21.56 -31.24
N SER A 20 -8.59 21.23 -31.60
CA SER A 20 -8.27 19.99 -32.34
C SER A 20 -8.63 18.73 -31.59
N VAL A 21 -8.40 18.68 -30.25
CA VAL A 21 -8.77 17.56 -29.40
C VAL A 21 -10.30 17.45 -29.25
N VAL A 22 -10.98 18.58 -29.06
CA VAL A 22 -12.45 18.61 -28.93
C VAL A 22 -13.14 18.15 -30.19
N ASP A 23 -12.72 18.67 -31.37
CA ASP A 23 -13.31 18.31 -32.66
C ASP A 23 -13.09 16.84 -33.00
N SER A 24 -11.90 16.32 -32.69
CA SER A 24 -11.61 14.89 -32.86
C SER A 24 -12.45 13.99 -31.93
N ASN A 25 -12.59 14.37 -30.66
CA ASN A 25 -13.46 13.66 -29.72
C ASN A 25 -14.92 13.67 -30.21
N ASN A 26 -15.42 14.82 -30.67
CA ASN A 26 -16.77 14.91 -31.26
C ASN A 26 -16.92 13.96 -32.47
N LYS A 27 -15.91 13.89 -33.34
CA LYS A 27 -15.90 12.98 -34.51
C LYS A 27 -15.97 11.52 -34.11
N PHE A 28 -15.20 11.11 -33.10
CA PHE A 28 -15.15 9.73 -32.65
C PHE A 28 -16.42 9.35 -31.90
N PHE A 29 -16.76 10.10 -30.85
CA PHE A 29 -17.83 9.71 -29.94
C PHE A 29 -19.24 9.87 -30.51
N SER A 30 -19.46 10.76 -31.49
CA SER A 30 -20.72 10.80 -32.25
C SER A 30 -21.01 9.51 -33.03
N ARG A 31 -20.00 8.64 -33.28
CA ARG A 31 -20.15 7.37 -33.98
C ARG A 31 -20.02 6.16 -33.06
N ILE A 32 -19.32 6.33 -31.93
CA ILE A 32 -19.07 5.24 -30.97
C ILE A 32 -20.27 5.09 -30.03
N PHE A 33 -20.83 6.20 -29.53
CA PHE A 33 -21.94 6.18 -28.59
C PHE A 33 -23.26 5.82 -29.28
N PRO A 34 -24.21 5.21 -28.54
CA PRO A 34 -25.53 4.92 -29.06
C PRO A 34 -26.30 6.21 -29.39
N LEU A 35 -27.29 6.07 -30.28
CA LEU A 35 -28.14 7.19 -30.66
C LEU A 35 -29.24 7.49 -29.63
N GLU A 36 -29.64 6.49 -28.84
CA GLU A 36 -30.71 6.55 -27.85
C GLU A 36 -30.24 6.08 -26.48
N ASP A 37 -30.88 6.64 -25.45
CA ASP A 37 -30.63 6.25 -24.07
C ASP A 37 -31.38 4.96 -23.73
N SER A 38 -30.75 4.11 -22.90
CA SER A 38 -31.39 2.90 -22.38
C SER A 38 -30.95 2.66 -20.93
N LEU A 39 -31.87 2.82 -20.00
CA LEU A 39 -31.62 2.59 -18.57
C LEU A 39 -31.26 1.11 -18.28
N ILE A 40 -31.89 0.16 -18.98
CA ILE A 40 -31.66 -1.27 -18.77
C ILE A 40 -30.21 -1.65 -19.15
N HIS A 41 -29.72 -1.10 -20.25
CA HIS A 41 -28.39 -1.39 -20.77
C HIS A 41 -27.35 -0.36 -20.35
N GLY A 42 -27.74 0.73 -19.69
CA GLY A 42 -26.86 1.82 -19.31
C GLY A 42 -26.30 2.59 -20.52
N ALA A 43 -27.05 2.60 -21.62
CA ALA A 43 -26.72 3.36 -22.81
C ALA A 43 -27.06 4.83 -22.62
N ILE A 44 -26.14 5.72 -23.02
CA ILE A 44 -26.33 7.19 -22.97
C ILE A 44 -25.89 7.75 -24.31
N HIS A 45 -26.71 8.60 -24.93
CA HIS A 45 -26.36 9.26 -26.19
C HIS A 45 -25.24 10.29 -25.99
N TYR A 46 -24.51 10.59 -27.06
CA TYR A 46 -23.42 11.56 -27.03
C TYR A 46 -23.89 12.98 -27.30
N SER A 47 -23.59 13.90 -26.39
CA SER A 47 -23.78 15.33 -26.60
C SER A 47 -22.46 15.99 -27.03
N LYS A 48 -22.45 16.64 -28.20
CA LYS A 48 -21.26 17.34 -28.73
C LYS A 48 -20.90 18.52 -27.84
N SER A 49 -19.60 18.72 -27.63
CA SER A 49 -19.06 19.88 -26.94
C SER A 49 -18.36 20.84 -27.91
N SER A 50 -18.35 22.14 -27.57
CA SER A 50 -17.62 23.17 -28.29
C SER A 50 -16.40 23.61 -27.49
N ALA A 51 -15.25 23.81 -28.16
CA ALA A 51 -14.06 24.31 -27.51
C ALA A 51 -14.20 25.79 -27.13
N ALA A 52 -13.80 26.15 -25.90
CA ALA A 52 -13.68 27.56 -25.50
C ALA A 52 -12.44 28.21 -26.10
N SER A 53 -11.37 27.43 -26.34
CA SER A 53 -10.12 27.85 -26.95
C SER A 53 -10.19 27.71 -28.47
N SER A 54 -9.78 28.73 -29.20
CA SER A 54 -9.62 28.70 -30.66
C SER A 54 -8.29 28.06 -31.09
N LYS A 55 -7.40 27.71 -30.16
CA LYS A 55 -6.07 27.17 -30.45
C LYS A 55 -6.19 25.83 -31.19
N VAL A 56 -5.64 25.78 -32.40
CA VAL A 56 -5.53 24.60 -33.24
C VAL A 56 -4.11 24.08 -33.15
N ILE A 57 -3.93 22.81 -32.83
CA ILE A 57 -2.63 22.12 -32.84
C ILE A 57 -2.70 21.07 -33.94
N GLY A 58 -1.78 21.13 -34.91
CA GLY A 58 -1.58 20.04 -35.86
C GLY A 58 -1.21 18.76 -35.11
N ASP A 59 -1.62 17.61 -35.64
CA ASP A 59 -1.30 16.30 -35.07
C ASP A 59 -1.63 16.15 -33.55
N ALA A 60 -2.79 16.72 -33.14
CA ALA A 60 -3.25 16.64 -31.76
C ALA A 60 -3.56 15.19 -31.32
N ILE A 61 -3.91 14.31 -32.28
CA ILE A 61 -4.17 12.89 -31.99
C ILE A 61 -3.30 12.03 -32.90
N ASN A 62 -2.45 11.22 -32.27
CA ASN A 62 -1.54 10.31 -32.94
C ASN A 62 -1.91 8.86 -32.61
N PHE A 63 -1.92 8.00 -33.63
CA PHE A 63 -2.29 6.60 -33.49
C PHE A 63 -1.15 5.69 -33.94
N PHE A 64 -0.71 4.78 -33.06
CA PHE A 64 0.40 3.86 -33.28
C PHE A 64 -0.08 2.42 -33.14
N PRO A 65 -0.47 1.76 -34.24
CA PRO A 65 -0.80 0.34 -34.22
C PRO A 65 0.47 -0.51 -34.23
N TYR A 66 0.43 -1.66 -33.55
CA TYR A 66 1.51 -2.65 -33.49
C TYR A 66 0.98 -4.03 -33.87
N ALA A 67 1.86 -4.89 -34.36
CA ALA A 67 1.54 -6.28 -34.62
C ALA A 67 1.33 -7.08 -33.32
N TYR A 68 0.84 -8.27 -33.45
CA TYR A 68 0.57 -9.17 -32.34
C TYR A 68 1.82 -9.39 -31.46
N LYS A 69 1.65 -9.31 -30.13
CA LYS A 69 2.72 -9.47 -29.13
C LYS A 69 3.88 -8.45 -29.17
N GLN A 70 3.75 -7.36 -29.90
CA GLN A 70 4.76 -6.30 -29.92
C GLN A 70 4.63 -5.31 -28.74
N ASN A 71 4.27 -5.79 -27.55
CA ASN A 71 4.10 -4.95 -26.36
C ASN A 71 5.41 -4.19 -25.97
N HIS A 72 6.57 -4.78 -26.23
CA HIS A 72 7.85 -4.11 -25.96
C HIS A 72 8.07 -2.89 -26.87
N GLN A 73 7.69 -2.99 -28.15
CA GLN A 73 7.77 -1.84 -29.08
C GLN A 73 6.77 -0.76 -28.71
N GLU A 74 5.56 -1.16 -28.27
CA GLU A 74 4.58 -0.24 -27.70
C GLU A 74 5.16 0.51 -26.49
N ALA A 75 5.80 -0.19 -25.54
CA ALA A 75 6.41 0.41 -24.37
C ALA A 75 7.60 1.33 -24.72
N GLN A 76 8.43 0.95 -25.69
CA GLN A 76 9.51 1.79 -26.21
C GLN A 76 8.98 3.09 -26.82
N GLN A 77 7.89 3.00 -27.60
CA GLN A 77 7.27 4.19 -28.20
C GLN A 77 6.69 5.12 -27.12
N VAL A 78 6.08 4.58 -26.06
CA VAL A 78 5.63 5.39 -24.93
C VAL A 78 6.79 6.20 -24.34
N VAL A 79 7.93 5.57 -24.11
CA VAL A 79 9.13 6.24 -23.57
C VAL A 79 9.67 7.28 -24.56
N SER A 80 9.72 6.97 -25.86
CA SER A 80 10.13 7.92 -26.90
C SER A 80 9.23 9.16 -26.93
N ILE A 81 7.90 8.99 -26.84
CA ILE A 81 6.94 10.10 -26.80
C ILE A 81 7.19 10.96 -25.55
N ILE A 82 7.42 10.34 -24.39
CA ILE A 82 7.72 11.06 -23.14
C ILE A 82 9.00 11.89 -23.31
N GLN A 83 10.09 11.28 -23.79
CA GLN A 83 11.37 11.97 -24.01
C GLN A 83 11.24 13.15 -24.97
N GLN A 84 10.54 12.98 -26.09
CA GLN A 84 10.31 14.04 -27.07
C GLN A 84 9.53 15.22 -26.46
N ASN A 85 8.49 14.95 -25.69
CA ASN A 85 7.69 16.02 -25.09
C ASN A 85 8.45 16.73 -23.95
N LEU A 86 9.21 16.01 -23.11
CA LEU A 86 10.04 16.60 -22.06
C LEU A 86 11.20 17.44 -22.66
N ALA A 87 11.76 17.02 -23.79
CA ALA A 87 12.78 17.80 -24.51
C ALA A 87 12.23 19.11 -25.07
N LEU A 88 10.96 19.14 -25.50
CA LEU A 88 10.28 20.34 -25.96
C LEU A 88 9.91 21.29 -24.83
N ASN A 89 9.45 20.74 -23.71
CA ASN A 89 9.07 21.50 -22.51
C ASN A 89 9.18 20.61 -21.27
N ALA A 90 10.21 20.82 -20.46
CA ALA A 90 10.46 20.04 -19.24
C ALA A 90 9.35 20.15 -18.17
N ASN A 91 8.55 21.22 -18.20
CA ASN A 91 7.45 21.44 -17.25
C ASN A 91 6.11 20.88 -17.74
N GLN A 92 6.08 20.19 -18.87
CA GLN A 92 4.86 19.65 -19.44
C GLN A 92 4.34 18.45 -18.63
N GLU A 93 3.08 18.48 -18.24
CA GLU A 93 2.44 17.35 -17.56
C GLU A 93 2.05 16.26 -18.54
N ILE A 94 2.65 15.09 -18.41
CA ILE A 94 2.43 13.92 -19.27
C ILE A 94 1.79 12.81 -18.44
N ALA A 95 0.63 12.31 -18.87
CA ALA A 95 -0.01 11.18 -18.22
C ALA A 95 -0.04 9.94 -19.11
N VAL A 96 0.42 8.82 -18.57
CA VAL A 96 0.21 7.49 -19.16
C VAL A 96 -0.98 6.85 -18.47
N LEU A 97 -2.09 6.75 -19.17
CA LEU A 97 -3.35 6.24 -18.64
C LEU A 97 -3.61 4.82 -19.13
N VAL A 98 -3.82 3.90 -18.20
CA VAL A 98 -4.07 2.49 -18.52
C VAL A 98 -5.41 2.01 -17.96
N LYS A 99 -6.01 1.02 -18.59
CA LYS A 99 -7.22 0.37 -18.09
C LYS A 99 -6.95 -0.47 -16.83
N SER A 100 -5.82 -1.18 -16.81
CA SER A 100 -5.38 -2.01 -15.69
C SER A 100 -3.92 -1.74 -15.35
N ARG A 101 -3.59 -1.77 -14.06
CA ARG A 101 -2.22 -1.58 -13.55
C ARG A 101 -1.20 -2.54 -14.16
N SER A 102 -1.63 -3.76 -14.50
CA SER A 102 -0.76 -4.77 -15.14
C SER A 102 -0.18 -4.31 -16.48
N HIS A 103 -0.82 -3.34 -17.15
CA HIS A 103 -0.36 -2.81 -18.42
C HIS A 103 0.85 -1.87 -18.29
N LEU A 104 1.16 -1.40 -17.09
CA LEU A 104 2.29 -0.49 -16.83
C LEU A 104 3.61 -1.22 -16.63
N LYS A 105 3.62 -2.53 -16.39
CA LYS A 105 4.83 -3.26 -16.01
C LYS A 105 5.98 -3.05 -17.01
N GLU A 106 5.74 -3.29 -18.29
CA GLU A 106 6.74 -3.15 -19.34
C GLU A 106 7.18 -1.68 -19.54
N ILE A 107 6.22 -0.75 -19.44
CA ILE A 107 6.49 0.68 -19.54
C ILE A 107 7.41 1.15 -18.42
N ILE A 108 7.16 0.72 -17.18
CA ILE A 108 7.98 1.04 -16.01
C ILE A 108 9.42 0.51 -16.18
N GLU A 109 9.57 -0.73 -16.67
CA GLU A 109 10.89 -1.31 -16.94
C GLU A 109 11.70 -0.44 -17.93
N TYR A 110 11.04 0.07 -18.98
CA TYR A 110 11.70 0.95 -19.98
C TYR A 110 11.96 2.36 -19.44
N LEU A 111 11.07 2.94 -18.61
CA LEU A 111 11.31 4.24 -17.98
C LEU A 111 12.53 4.18 -17.06
N GLN A 112 12.64 3.11 -16.26
CA GLN A 112 13.80 2.87 -15.39
C GLN A 112 15.10 2.67 -16.20
N LEU A 113 15.05 1.92 -17.30
CA LEU A 113 16.21 1.71 -18.17
C LEU A 113 16.74 3.02 -18.75
N HIS A 114 15.85 3.98 -19.02
CA HIS A 114 16.21 5.30 -19.57
C HIS A 114 16.36 6.39 -18.53
N ASN A 115 16.34 6.05 -17.21
CA ASN A 115 16.46 6.98 -16.09
C ASN A 115 15.46 8.14 -16.16
N ILE A 116 14.21 7.84 -16.52
CA ILE A 116 13.13 8.83 -16.55
C ILE A 116 12.34 8.73 -15.25
N ASP A 117 12.30 9.83 -14.50
CA ASP A 117 11.52 9.93 -13.28
C ASP A 117 10.02 9.92 -13.59
N TYR A 118 9.25 9.19 -12.78
CA TYR A 118 7.81 9.09 -12.92
C TYR A 118 7.10 9.03 -11.56
N GLU A 119 5.92 9.56 -11.50
CA GLU A 119 5.00 9.45 -10.37
C GLU A 119 3.95 8.36 -10.65
N ALA A 120 4.00 7.27 -9.91
CA ALA A 120 3.05 6.15 -10.03
C ALA A 120 1.93 6.26 -8.98
N ILE A 121 0.88 7.03 -9.27
CA ILE A 121 -0.21 7.32 -8.32
C ILE A 121 -0.99 6.04 -7.99
N LYS A 122 -0.81 5.52 -6.74
CA LYS A 122 -1.48 4.29 -6.26
C LYS A 122 -1.47 3.14 -7.27
N THR A 123 -0.41 3.01 -8.06
CA THR A 123 -0.41 2.13 -9.25
C THR A 123 0.35 0.85 -9.00
N LEU A 124 1.42 0.90 -8.21
CA LEU A 124 2.24 -0.24 -7.85
C LEU A 124 1.98 -0.62 -6.40
N PRO A 125 1.23 -1.71 -6.14
CA PRO A 125 1.15 -2.25 -4.79
C PRO A 125 2.57 -2.53 -4.28
N LEU A 126 2.83 -2.17 -3.03
CA LEU A 126 4.14 -2.36 -2.40
C LEU A 126 4.63 -3.81 -2.55
N ARG A 127 3.71 -4.76 -2.44
CA ARG A 127 3.95 -6.20 -2.66
C ARG A 127 4.56 -6.54 -4.04
N SER A 128 4.31 -5.73 -5.07
CA SER A 128 4.79 -6.00 -6.44
C SER A 128 6.25 -5.60 -6.65
N HIS A 129 6.79 -4.75 -5.80
CA HIS A 129 8.17 -4.29 -5.90
C HIS A 129 9.14 -5.44 -5.59
N LEU A 130 10.19 -5.59 -6.39
CA LEU A 130 11.15 -6.69 -6.23
C LEU A 130 11.81 -6.70 -4.85
N PHE A 131 12.22 -5.55 -4.36
CA PHE A 131 12.79 -5.40 -3.03
C PHE A 131 11.82 -5.84 -1.92
N THR A 132 10.53 -5.48 -2.02
CA THR A 132 9.51 -5.94 -1.06
C THR A 132 9.35 -7.46 -1.08
N ARG A 133 9.43 -8.07 -2.26
CA ARG A 133 9.36 -9.54 -2.38
C ARG A 133 10.55 -10.22 -1.73
N ASP A 134 11.74 -9.62 -1.85
CA ASP A 134 12.93 -10.09 -1.15
C ASP A 134 12.74 -9.96 0.38
N LEU A 135 12.17 -8.84 0.89
CA LEU A 135 11.85 -8.65 2.31
C LEU A 135 10.80 -9.67 2.82
N ILE A 136 9.75 -9.94 2.04
CA ILE A 136 8.74 -10.97 2.38
C ILE A 136 9.40 -12.34 2.47
N SER A 137 10.27 -12.69 1.53
CA SER A 137 10.98 -13.97 1.54
C SER A 137 11.90 -14.10 2.77
N LEU A 138 12.57 -13.02 3.14
CA LEU A 138 13.40 -12.98 4.36
C LEU A 138 12.53 -13.12 5.62
N THR A 139 11.39 -12.44 5.69
CA THR A 139 10.43 -12.57 6.80
C THR A 139 9.96 -14.01 6.96
N ARG A 140 9.55 -14.65 5.86
CA ARG A 140 9.11 -16.05 5.85
C ARG A 140 10.20 -17.01 6.30
N ALA A 141 11.43 -16.81 5.82
CA ALA A 141 12.56 -17.65 6.19
C ALA A 141 12.92 -17.56 7.68
N ILE A 142 12.84 -16.37 8.28
CA ILE A 142 13.08 -16.18 9.71
C ILE A 142 11.92 -16.71 10.57
N LEU A 143 10.66 -16.59 10.09
CA LEU A 143 9.49 -17.14 10.78
C LEU A 143 9.44 -18.66 10.75
N SER A 144 9.88 -19.28 9.66
CA SER A 144 9.82 -20.73 9.47
C SER A 144 11.06 -21.28 8.77
N LEU A 145 11.85 -22.07 9.48
CA LEU A 145 12.99 -22.79 8.90
C LEU A 145 12.55 -23.86 7.88
N ALA A 146 11.30 -24.31 7.96
CA ALA A 146 10.74 -25.32 7.06
C ALA A 146 10.20 -24.73 5.75
N ASP A 147 10.12 -23.39 5.60
CA ASP A 147 9.67 -22.76 4.37
C ASP A 147 10.76 -22.80 3.28
N LYS A 148 10.87 -23.97 2.63
CA LYS A 148 11.87 -24.25 1.59
C LYS A 148 11.85 -23.20 0.47
N LEU A 149 10.65 -22.73 0.06
CA LEU A 149 10.54 -21.74 -1.01
C LEU A 149 11.11 -20.38 -0.60
N ALA A 150 10.84 -19.96 0.62
CA ALA A 150 11.39 -18.71 1.16
C ALA A 150 12.91 -18.77 1.25
N TRP A 151 13.46 -19.88 1.74
CA TRP A 151 14.91 -20.11 1.83
C TRP A 151 15.59 -20.10 0.47
N LEU A 152 15.03 -20.79 -0.54
CA LEU A 152 15.55 -20.75 -1.91
C LEU A 152 15.47 -19.33 -2.50
N SER A 153 14.41 -18.60 -2.16
CA SER A 153 14.24 -17.21 -2.62
C SER A 153 15.30 -16.27 -2.04
N ILE A 154 15.62 -16.38 -0.75
CA ILE A 154 16.67 -15.55 -0.14
C ILE A 154 18.07 -15.92 -0.60
N LEU A 155 18.33 -17.18 -0.93
CA LEU A 155 19.57 -17.61 -1.60
C LEU A 155 19.70 -17.03 -3.01
N ARG A 156 18.57 -16.77 -3.69
CA ARG A 156 18.54 -16.14 -5.01
C ARG A 156 18.57 -14.60 -4.94
N ALA A 157 18.18 -14.02 -3.84
CA ALA A 157 18.10 -12.56 -3.64
C ALA A 157 19.48 -11.89 -3.82
N PRO A 158 19.53 -10.57 -4.12
CA PRO A 158 20.76 -9.87 -4.51
C PRO A 158 21.92 -9.98 -3.51
N TRP A 159 21.62 -10.10 -2.21
CA TRP A 159 22.63 -10.24 -1.15
C TRP A 159 23.38 -11.58 -1.17
N CYS A 160 22.77 -12.64 -1.71
CA CYS A 160 23.43 -13.94 -1.87
C CYS A 160 23.64 -14.25 -3.35
N GLY A 161 22.60 -14.17 -4.18
CA GLY A 161 22.68 -14.23 -5.64
C GLY A 161 23.18 -15.57 -6.18
N LEU A 162 22.77 -16.71 -5.61
CA LEU A 162 23.11 -18.02 -6.13
C LEU A 162 22.46 -18.27 -7.50
N SER A 163 23.15 -18.99 -8.37
CA SER A 163 22.63 -19.41 -9.66
C SER A 163 21.52 -20.46 -9.50
N LEU A 164 20.68 -20.65 -10.53
CA LEU A 164 19.67 -21.73 -10.48
C LEU A 164 20.32 -23.11 -10.34
N LYS A 165 21.52 -23.29 -10.92
CA LYS A 165 22.30 -24.53 -10.79
C LYS A 165 22.71 -24.80 -9.33
N ASP A 166 23.14 -23.74 -8.61
CA ASP A 166 23.50 -23.85 -7.20
C ASP A 166 22.29 -24.16 -6.31
N LEU A 167 21.13 -23.54 -6.62
CA LEU A 167 19.89 -23.78 -5.87
C LEU A 167 19.40 -25.23 -5.96
N VAL A 168 19.67 -25.92 -7.07
CA VAL A 168 19.33 -27.35 -7.21
C VAL A 168 20.00 -28.18 -6.13
N ILE A 169 21.25 -27.84 -5.71
CA ILE A 169 21.98 -28.56 -4.67
C ILE A 169 21.20 -28.56 -3.35
N PHE A 170 20.59 -27.42 -2.97
CA PHE A 170 19.81 -27.27 -1.75
C PHE A 170 18.36 -27.75 -1.90
N SER A 171 17.83 -27.82 -3.12
CA SER A 171 16.46 -28.25 -3.35
C SER A 171 16.26 -29.76 -3.39
N SER A 172 17.33 -30.53 -3.55
CA SER A 172 17.32 -31.99 -3.81
C SER A 172 17.04 -32.83 -2.58
N SER A 173 17.17 -32.29 -1.36
CA SER A 173 16.92 -33.01 -0.11
C SER A 173 15.73 -32.39 0.63
N ASP A 174 14.86 -33.24 1.15
CA ASP A 174 13.73 -32.87 2.02
C ASP A 174 13.96 -33.31 3.49
N GLU A 175 15.08 -34.00 3.77
CA GLU A 175 15.38 -34.52 5.11
C GLU A 175 15.85 -33.43 6.08
N MET A 176 16.45 -32.35 5.56
CA MET A 176 17.00 -31.25 6.36
C MET A 176 16.51 -29.90 5.84
N THR A 177 16.29 -28.96 6.75
CA THR A 177 16.00 -27.58 6.35
C THR A 177 17.19 -26.96 5.65
N ILE A 178 16.95 -26.01 4.72
CA ILE A 178 18.04 -25.34 4.00
C ILE A 178 19.00 -24.61 4.95
N PHE A 179 18.48 -24.09 6.08
CA PHE A 179 19.31 -23.49 7.11
C PHE A 179 20.40 -24.46 7.62
N HIS A 180 20.02 -25.69 7.97
CA HIS A 180 20.99 -26.71 8.41
C HIS A 180 21.84 -27.25 7.26
N GLN A 181 21.31 -27.31 6.02
CA GLN A 181 22.12 -27.65 4.85
C GLN A 181 23.25 -26.66 4.60
N LEU A 182 23.07 -25.38 4.97
CA LEU A 182 24.11 -24.34 4.88
C LEU A 182 25.26 -24.54 5.90
N GLU A 183 25.11 -25.41 6.89
CA GLU A 183 26.17 -25.83 7.81
C GLU A 183 26.98 -27.03 7.27
N ASP A 184 26.41 -27.77 6.31
CA ASP A 184 27.04 -28.96 5.76
C ASP A 184 28.18 -28.59 4.80
N LYS A 185 29.40 -28.86 5.27
CA LYS A 185 30.63 -28.60 4.49
C LYS A 185 30.68 -29.41 3.18
N ALA A 186 30.11 -30.62 3.14
CA ALA A 186 30.10 -31.45 1.95
C ALA A 186 29.17 -30.88 0.86
N LEU A 187 28.02 -30.31 1.23
CA LEU A 187 27.15 -29.61 0.30
C LEU A 187 27.77 -28.30 -0.20
N LEU A 188 28.38 -27.51 0.69
CA LEU A 188 29.06 -26.28 0.34
C LEU A 188 30.29 -26.48 -0.57
N MET A 189 30.95 -27.66 -0.55
CA MET A 189 32.04 -27.96 -1.47
C MET A 189 31.59 -28.18 -2.92
N LYS A 190 30.31 -28.41 -3.18
CA LYS A 190 29.73 -28.51 -4.52
C LYS A 190 29.53 -27.16 -5.20
N LEU A 191 29.62 -26.07 -4.44
CA LEU A 191 29.49 -24.68 -4.93
C LEU A 191 30.85 -24.16 -5.39
N ASP A 192 30.84 -23.21 -6.32
CA ASP A 192 32.03 -22.43 -6.64
C ASP A 192 32.48 -21.58 -5.45
N LYS A 193 33.71 -21.04 -5.50
CA LYS A 193 34.32 -20.28 -4.40
C LYS A 193 33.51 -19.06 -3.99
N ASP A 194 32.95 -18.31 -4.96
CA ASP A 194 32.14 -17.12 -4.68
C ASP A 194 30.77 -17.48 -4.12
N SER A 195 30.05 -18.42 -4.75
CA SER A 195 28.76 -18.93 -4.27
C SER A 195 28.84 -19.50 -2.85
N LYS A 196 29.94 -20.22 -2.54
CA LYS A 196 30.21 -20.73 -1.20
C LYS A 196 30.38 -19.62 -0.17
N ALA A 197 31.19 -18.60 -0.49
CA ALA A 197 31.39 -17.44 0.40
C ALA A 197 30.07 -16.70 0.68
N ARG A 198 29.25 -16.52 -0.35
CA ARG A 198 27.94 -15.88 -0.25
C ARG A 198 26.94 -16.67 0.58
N ALA A 199 26.89 -17.98 0.39
CA ALA A 199 26.05 -18.87 1.19
C ALA A 199 26.46 -18.88 2.67
N ALA A 200 27.75 -18.93 2.96
CA ALA A 200 28.29 -18.85 4.31
C ALA A 200 27.98 -17.49 4.97
N HIS A 201 28.12 -16.38 4.23
CA HIS A 201 27.75 -15.04 4.70
C HIS A 201 26.28 -14.95 5.05
N LEU A 202 25.37 -15.44 4.18
CA LEU A 202 23.93 -15.46 4.45
C LEU A 202 23.63 -16.28 5.71
N HIS A 203 24.20 -17.48 5.83
CA HIS A 203 24.01 -18.33 7.01
C HIS A 203 24.43 -17.60 8.30
N GLN A 204 25.62 -17.00 8.31
CA GLN A 204 26.13 -16.26 9.47
C GLN A 204 25.27 -15.05 9.84
N ALA A 205 24.80 -14.27 8.84
CA ALA A 205 23.91 -13.13 9.06
C ALA A 205 22.57 -13.55 9.68
N LEU A 206 22.02 -14.70 9.27
CA LEU A 206 20.73 -15.20 9.76
C LEU A 206 20.83 -15.98 11.07
N SER A 207 21.96 -16.63 11.34
CA SER A 207 22.15 -17.40 12.58
C SER A 207 21.90 -16.56 13.83
N ALA A 208 22.38 -15.32 13.86
CA ALA A 208 22.14 -14.41 14.98
C ALA A 208 20.65 -14.06 15.15
N ALA A 209 19.89 -13.94 14.05
CA ALA A 209 18.46 -13.65 14.11
C ALA A 209 17.64 -14.86 14.56
N ILE A 210 18.08 -16.08 14.24
CA ILE A 210 17.40 -17.33 14.57
C ILE A 210 17.71 -17.78 16.00
N VAL A 211 18.98 -17.78 16.40
CA VAL A 211 19.41 -18.21 17.74
C VAL A 211 18.86 -17.32 18.86
N ASN A 212 18.57 -16.05 18.56
CA ASN A 212 18.06 -15.10 19.54
C ASN A 212 16.51 -15.05 19.63
N ILE A 213 15.80 -16.09 19.18
CA ILE A 213 14.37 -16.24 19.40
C ILE A 213 14.08 -16.22 20.90
N GLY A 214 13.12 -15.38 21.32
CA GLY A 214 12.75 -15.18 22.73
C GLY A 214 13.62 -14.16 23.49
N ARG A 215 14.72 -13.66 22.92
CA ARG A 215 15.54 -12.60 23.51
C ARG A 215 15.25 -11.21 22.94
N PHE A 216 14.90 -11.16 21.68
CA PHE A 216 14.60 -9.93 20.94
C PHE A 216 13.27 -10.08 20.20
N SER A 217 12.60 -8.95 19.95
CA SER A 217 11.41 -8.91 19.11
C SER A 217 11.70 -9.43 17.70
N PHE A 218 10.67 -9.81 16.98
CA PHE A 218 10.84 -10.23 15.59
C PHE A 218 11.41 -9.11 14.73
N VAL A 219 10.91 -7.89 14.90
CA VAL A 219 11.34 -6.71 14.14
C VAL A 219 12.83 -6.40 14.39
N GLU A 220 13.29 -6.50 15.64
CA GLU A 220 14.72 -6.33 15.97
C GLU A 220 15.60 -7.37 15.27
N ARG A 221 15.20 -8.65 15.36
CA ARG A 221 15.94 -9.76 14.72
C ARG A 221 15.96 -9.63 13.20
N PHE A 222 14.82 -9.27 12.62
CA PHE A 222 14.69 -9.03 11.18
C PHE A 222 15.56 -7.85 10.74
N SER A 223 15.49 -6.71 11.45
CA SER A 223 16.29 -5.52 11.15
C SER A 223 17.78 -5.79 11.26
N PHE A 224 18.19 -6.57 12.27
CA PHE A 224 19.58 -6.97 12.42
C PHE A 224 20.04 -7.81 11.21
N ALA A 225 19.30 -8.87 10.85
CA ALA A 225 19.61 -9.71 9.70
C ALA A 225 19.65 -8.89 8.39
N LEU A 226 18.67 -8.03 8.18
CA LEU A 226 18.58 -7.19 6.99
C LEU A 226 19.78 -6.23 6.87
N ASN A 227 20.21 -5.62 7.98
CA ASN A 227 21.36 -4.71 7.99
C ASN A 227 22.69 -5.45 7.75
N GLN A 228 22.80 -6.74 8.11
CA GLN A 228 23.94 -7.57 7.77
C GLN A 228 23.98 -7.95 6.28
N LEU A 229 22.81 -8.16 5.69
CA LEU A 229 22.68 -8.59 4.29
C LEU A 229 22.71 -7.42 3.30
N TYR A 230 22.22 -6.25 3.73
CA TYR A 230 22.05 -5.08 2.88
C TYR A 230 22.92 -3.92 3.34
N PRO A 231 23.94 -3.53 2.58
CA PRO A 231 24.71 -2.33 2.87
C PRO A 231 23.80 -1.10 2.75
N HIS A 232 23.81 -0.27 3.78
CA HIS A 232 22.95 0.94 3.83
C HIS A 232 23.22 1.92 2.67
N GLN A 233 24.43 1.86 2.12
CA GLN A 233 24.91 2.73 1.04
C GLN A 233 24.38 2.34 -0.35
N GLU A 234 23.93 1.11 -0.55
CA GLU A 234 23.45 0.60 -1.84
C GLU A 234 21.94 0.71 -2.05
N LEU A 235 21.18 1.14 -1.03
CA LEU A 235 19.75 1.36 -1.17
C LEU A 235 19.47 2.72 -1.82
N ASP A 236 18.72 2.71 -2.90
CA ASP A 236 18.17 3.94 -3.46
C ASP A 236 17.10 4.56 -2.52
N THR A 237 16.68 5.78 -2.82
CA THR A 237 15.71 6.50 -1.98
C THR A 237 14.39 5.72 -1.86
N GLN A 238 13.90 5.14 -2.96
CA GLN A 238 12.66 4.37 -2.97
C GLN A 238 12.77 3.09 -2.13
N GLN A 239 13.89 2.39 -2.20
CA GLN A 239 14.14 1.19 -1.39
C GLN A 239 14.25 1.52 0.11
N ARG A 240 14.83 2.68 0.47
CA ARG A 240 14.86 3.15 1.86
C ARG A 240 13.47 3.42 2.41
N ASP A 241 12.61 4.07 1.63
CA ASP A 241 11.23 4.33 2.00
C ASP A 241 10.42 3.02 2.12
N ILE A 242 10.61 2.09 1.18
CA ILE A 242 10.00 0.75 1.23
C ILE A 242 10.44 0.02 2.49
N LYS A 243 11.74 0.03 2.83
CA LYS A 243 12.29 -0.59 4.04
C LYS A 243 11.63 -0.01 5.29
N SER A 244 11.56 1.32 5.40
CA SER A 244 10.94 2.01 6.54
C SER A 244 9.47 1.62 6.71
N ASN A 245 8.69 1.69 5.63
CA ASN A 245 7.27 1.31 5.64
C ASN A 245 7.05 -0.17 5.97
N TYR A 246 7.92 -1.05 5.47
CA TYR A 246 7.85 -2.48 5.74
C TYR A 246 8.16 -2.81 7.20
N LEU A 247 9.18 -2.18 7.79
CA LEU A 247 9.52 -2.34 9.21
C LEU A 247 8.42 -1.81 10.11
N SER A 248 7.80 -0.67 9.77
CA SER A 248 6.65 -0.13 10.49
C SER A 248 5.47 -1.11 10.47
N LEU A 249 5.18 -1.70 9.29
CA LEU A 249 4.13 -2.72 9.14
C LEU A 249 4.41 -3.97 9.99
N LEU A 250 5.66 -4.48 9.98
CA LEU A 250 6.04 -5.62 10.82
C LEU A 250 5.86 -5.31 12.31
N ASN A 251 6.25 -4.10 12.74
CA ASN A 251 6.08 -3.65 14.11
C ASN A 251 4.60 -3.59 14.51
N ASP A 252 3.74 -3.05 13.66
CA ASP A 252 2.29 -3.03 13.88
C ASP A 252 1.70 -4.44 13.99
N CYS A 253 2.16 -5.38 13.15
CA CYS A 253 1.74 -6.77 13.22
C CYS A 253 2.21 -7.46 14.50
N GLU A 254 3.42 -7.16 14.97
CA GLU A 254 3.99 -7.73 16.19
C GLU A 254 3.25 -7.20 17.42
N ILE A 255 3.02 -5.88 17.53
CA ILE A 255 2.26 -5.24 18.62
C ILE A 255 0.84 -5.81 18.70
N LYS A 256 0.18 -6.00 17.55
CA LYS A 256 -1.18 -6.54 17.48
C LYS A 256 -1.24 -8.06 17.62
N GLN A 257 -0.11 -8.73 17.85
CA GLN A 257 0.02 -10.20 17.92
C GLN A 257 -0.54 -10.92 16.69
N LYS A 258 -0.46 -10.28 15.54
CA LYS A 258 -0.92 -10.78 14.22
C LYS A 258 0.25 -11.00 13.26
N LEU A 259 1.42 -11.36 13.79
CA LEU A 259 2.62 -11.58 12.99
C LEU A 259 2.53 -12.94 12.27
N ASN A 260 1.79 -12.97 11.19
CA ASN A 260 1.75 -14.10 10.26
C ASN A 260 1.80 -13.61 8.82
N ILE A 261 2.20 -14.48 7.91
CA ILE A 261 2.44 -14.13 6.50
C ILE A 261 1.17 -13.67 5.79
N GLU A 262 0.03 -14.29 6.08
CA GLU A 262 -1.25 -13.94 5.44
C GLU A 262 -1.67 -12.52 5.79
N THR A 263 -1.53 -12.12 7.06
CA THR A 263 -1.82 -10.75 7.50
C THR A 263 -0.87 -9.75 6.88
N ILE A 264 0.44 -10.03 6.87
CA ILE A 264 1.47 -9.16 6.28
C ILE A 264 1.18 -8.99 4.78
N GLU A 265 0.94 -10.07 4.05
CA GLU A 265 0.64 -10.01 2.62
C GLU A 265 -0.69 -9.31 2.32
N SER A 266 -1.69 -9.45 3.18
CA SER A 266 -2.97 -8.73 3.06
C SER A 266 -2.77 -7.23 3.24
N MET A 267 -2.06 -6.80 4.27
CA MET A 267 -1.78 -5.38 4.52
C MET A 267 -0.93 -4.75 3.40
N LEU A 268 0.02 -5.50 2.83
CA LEU A 268 0.83 -5.05 1.70
C LEU A 268 0.06 -4.86 0.39
N LYS A 269 -1.12 -5.47 0.23
CA LYS A 269 -1.97 -5.26 -0.96
C LYS A 269 -2.52 -3.84 -1.04
N ASP A 270 -2.80 -3.24 0.10
CA ASP A 270 -3.41 -1.90 0.21
C ASP A 270 -2.37 -0.79 0.33
N LEU A 271 -1.09 -1.16 0.52
CA LEU A 271 0.02 -0.22 0.55
C LEU A 271 0.63 -0.07 -0.85
N TYR A 272 0.97 1.17 -1.20
CA TYR A 272 1.60 1.53 -2.47
C TYR A 272 3.00 2.05 -2.22
N ALA A 273 3.90 1.75 -3.15
CA ALA A 273 5.25 2.31 -3.10
C ALA A 273 5.16 3.85 -3.17
N PRO A 274 5.89 4.59 -2.31
CA PRO A 274 6.00 6.02 -2.43
C PRO A 274 6.62 6.36 -3.79
N SER A 275 6.04 7.33 -4.48
CA SER A 275 6.54 7.82 -5.76
C SER A 275 7.07 9.24 -5.58
N GLN A 276 8.20 9.54 -6.20
CA GLN A 276 8.71 10.90 -6.27
C GLN A 276 7.77 11.76 -7.12
N PRO A 277 7.49 13.02 -6.74
CA PRO A 277 6.75 13.94 -7.60
C PRO A 277 7.46 14.08 -8.96
N SER A 278 6.73 13.88 -10.04
CA SER A 278 7.26 13.98 -11.41
C SER A 278 6.20 14.54 -12.36
N ASN A 279 6.65 15.18 -13.43
CA ASN A 279 5.77 15.63 -14.50
C ASN A 279 5.23 14.47 -15.35
N VAL A 280 5.82 13.27 -15.24
CA VAL A 280 5.34 12.04 -15.90
C VAL A 280 4.54 11.24 -14.89
N LYS A 281 3.23 11.16 -15.10
CA LYS A 281 2.29 10.49 -14.17
C LYS A 281 1.78 9.18 -14.78
N LEU A 282 1.91 8.09 -14.03
CA LEU A 282 1.39 6.76 -14.40
C LEU A 282 0.19 6.44 -13.53
N MET A 283 -0.97 6.19 -14.15
CA MET A 283 -2.19 5.89 -13.38
C MET A 283 -3.22 5.12 -14.21
N THR A 284 -4.25 4.62 -13.53
CA THR A 284 -5.41 4.06 -14.23
C THR A 284 -6.36 5.17 -14.69
N ILE A 285 -7.16 4.88 -15.72
CA ILE A 285 -8.15 5.83 -16.25
C ILE A 285 -9.13 6.27 -15.14
N HIS A 286 -9.50 5.38 -14.22
CA HIS A 286 -10.39 5.72 -13.10
C HIS A 286 -9.76 6.74 -12.15
N GLN A 287 -8.45 6.62 -11.88
CA GLN A 287 -7.73 7.58 -11.03
C GLN A 287 -7.56 8.94 -11.69
N ALA A 288 -7.54 8.98 -13.03
CA ALA A 288 -7.46 10.22 -13.80
C ALA A 288 -8.79 11.01 -13.84
N LYS A 289 -9.88 10.48 -13.25
CA LYS A 289 -11.16 11.18 -13.21
C LYS A 289 -11.04 12.49 -12.41
N GLY A 290 -11.37 13.62 -13.04
CA GLY A 290 -11.22 14.96 -12.46
C GLY A 290 -9.88 15.64 -12.75
N LEU A 291 -8.86 14.89 -13.18
CA LEU A 291 -7.55 15.43 -13.55
C LEU A 291 -7.50 15.80 -15.04
N GLU A 292 -6.47 16.55 -15.42
CA GLU A 292 -6.19 16.95 -16.81
C GLU A 292 -4.69 17.13 -17.03
N PHE A 293 -4.20 16.81 -18.24
CA PHE A 293 -2.78 16.77 -18.56
C PHE A 293 -2.52 17.38 -19.94
N ASP A 294 -1.33 17.95 -20.14
CA ASP A 294 -0.98 18.53 -21.42
C ASP A 294 -0.90 17.46 -22.51
N VAL A 295 -0.27 16.34 -22.18
CA VAL A 295 -0.14 15.18 -23.07
C VAL A 295 -0.70 13.95 -22.38
N VAL A 296 -1.57 13.23 -23.07
CA VAL A 296 -2.10 11.95 -22.59
C VAL A 296 -1.64 10.84 -23.54
N ILE A 297 -1.13 9.77 -22.96
CA ILE A 297 -0.70 8.56 -23.67
C ILE A 297 -1.60 7.41 -23.20
N LEU A 298 -2.29 6.77 -24.15
CA LEU A 298 -3.17 5.62 -23.91
C LEU A 298 -2.56 4.36 -24.53
N PRO A 299 -1.69 3.63 -23.83
CA PRO A 299 -1.17 2.36 -24.30
C PRO A 299 -2.14 1.22 -24.02
N GLY A 300 -1.93 0.10 -24.69
CA GLY A 300 -2.69 -1.12 -24.45
C GLY A 300 -4.13 -1.07 -24.94
N LEU A 301 -4.43 -0.29 -25.99
CA LEU A 301 -5.79 -0.20 -26.54
C LEU A 301 -6.37 -1.55 -26.94
N GLY A 302 -5.54 -2.50 -27.39
CA GLY A 302 -5.92 -3.85 -27.77
C GLY A 302 -5.98 -4.86 -26.63
N ARG A 303 -5.64 -4.47 -25.41
CA ARG A 303 -5.65 -5.37 -24.24
C ARG A 303 -7.06 -5.55 -23.71
N ALA A 304 -7.59 -6.78 -23.83
CA ALA A 304 -8.89 -7.13 -23.28
C ALA A 304 -8.86 -7.13 -21.76
N GLN A 305 -10.01 -6.86 -21.15
CA GLN A 305 -10.22 -7.11 -19.71
C GLN A 305 -10.13 -8.61 -19.47
N ARG A 306 -9.45 -9.03 -18.39
CA ARG A 306 -9.52 -10.44 -17.99
C ARG A 306 -10.96 -10.79 -17.74
N ASN A 307 -11.41 -11.91 -18.30
CA ASN A 307 -12.72 -12.45 -17.98
C ASN A 307 -12.73 -12.74 -16.48
N GLU A 308 -13.60 -12.08 -15.76
CA GLU A 308 -13.93 -12.45 -14.39
C GLU A 308 -14.55 -13.84 -14.40
N GLN A 309 -14.29 -14.63 -13.37
CA GLN A 309 -14.96 -15.93 -13.23
C GLN A 309 -16.45 -15.68 -13.18
N ALA A 310 -17.22 -16.48 -13.92
CA ALA A 310 -18.66 -16.37 -13.93
C ALA A 310 -19.19 -16.49 -12.49
N PRO A 311 -20.02 -15.55 -12.01
CA PRO A 311 -20.58 -15.61 -10.67
C PRO A 311 -21.46 -16.87 -10.53
N LEU A 312 -21.46 -17.47 -9.34
CA LEU A 312 -22.30 -18.65 -9.06
C LEU A 312 -23.80 -18.35 -9.24
N ILE A 313 -24.18 -17.12 -8.94
CA ILE A 313 -25.55 -16.62 -9.13
C ILE A 313 -25.46 -15.27 -9.82
N HIS A 314 -26.08 -15.14 -10.98
CA HIS A 314 -26.35 -13.85 -11.59
C HIS A 314 -27.60 -13.24 -10.97
N MET A 315 -27.48 -11.98 -10.54
CA MET A 315 -28.59 -11.24 -9.93
C MET A 315 -28.72 -9.87 -10.59
N LYS A 316 -29.95 -9.48 -10.89
CA LYS A 316 -30.26 -8.14 -11.39
C LYS A 316 -31.58 -7.65 -10.86
N GLU A 317 -31.55 -6.45 -10.29
CA GLU A 317 -32.70 -5.70 -9.88
C GLU A 317 -33.18 -4.78 -11.02
N PHE A 318 -34.47 -4.74 -11.26
CA PHE A 318 -35.12 -3.88 -12.25
C PHE A 318 -35.94 -2.80 -11.55
N SER A 319 -36.07 -1.63 -12.17
CA SER A 319 -36.76 -0.44 -11.62
C SER A 319 -38.21 -0.67 -11.20
N ASN A 320 -38.83 -1.79 -11.61
CA ASN A 320 -40.20 -2.17 -11.23
C ASN A 320 -40.26 -3.07 -9.99
N ASN A 321 -39.28 -3.02 -9.10
CA ASN A 321 -39.12 -3.90 -7.93
C ASN A 321 -39.06 -5.39 -8.28
N GLY A 322 -38.72 -5.72 -9.50
CA GLY A 322 -38.48 -7.09 -9.95
C GLY A 322 -37.03 -7.50 -9.74
N LEU A 323 -36.79 -8.65 -9.09
CA LEU A 323 -35.46 -9.24 -8.91
C LEU A 323 -35.36 -10.50 -9.78
N LEU A 324 -34.40 -10.53 -10.70
CA LEU A 324 -34.09 -11.70 -11.49
C LEU A 324 -32.86 -12.40 -10.95
N LEU A 325 -32.97 -13.67 -10.62
CA LEU A 325 -31.89 -14.52 -10.10
C LEU A 325 -31.72 -15.72 -11.01
N ALA A 326 -30.48 -16.03 -11.36
CA ALA A 326 -30.16 -17.23 -12.11
C ALA A 326 -28.85 -17.86 -11.64
N PRO A 327 -28.87 -19.11 -11.17
CA PRO A 327 -27.64 -19.83 -10.82
C PRO A 327 -26.88 -20.23 -12.09
N ILE A 328 -25.57 -20.41 -11.94
CA ILE A 328 -24.74 -21.06 -12.96
C ILE A 328 -25.23 -22.50 -13.19
N LYS A 329 -25.05 -23.01 -14.39
CA LYS A 329 -25.36 -24.39 -14.69
C LYS A 329 -24.64 -25.38 -13.77
N SER A 330 -25.28 -26.48 -13.43
CA SER A 330 -24.64 -27.59 -12.74
C SER A 330 -23.60 -28.28 -13.62
N ALA A 331 -22.72 -29.08 -13.03
CA ALA A 331 -21.70 -29.83 -13.79
C ALA A 331 -22.31 -30.82 -14.81
N TYR A 332 -23.56 -31.21 -14.61
CA TYR A 332 -24.29 -32.18 -15.46
C TYR A 332 -25.11 -31.51 -16.58
N GLU A 333 -25.31 -30.22 -16.53
CA GLU A 333 -26.06 -29.48 -17.54
C GLU A 333 -25.17 -29.03 -18.70
N ILE A 334 -25.62 -29.24 -19.94
CA ILE A 334 -24.84 -28.87 -21.13
C ILE A 334 -24.91 -27.36 -21.39
N LYS A 335 -26.03 -26.70 -21.09
CA LYS A 335 -26.28 -25.29 -21.38
C LYS A 335 -26.74 -24.53 -20.14
N ASP A 336 -26.34 -23.26 -20.05
CA ASP A 336 -26.89 -22.35 -19.06
C ASP A 336 -28.40 -22.15 -19.25
N SER A 337 -29.16 -21.90 -18.18
CA SER A 337 -30.58 -21.57 -18.25
C SER A 337 -30.82 -20.33 -19.11
N GLN A 338 -32.02 -20.21 -19.70
CA GLN A 338 -32.37 -19.03 -20.51
C GLN A 338 -32.27 -17.74 -19.74
N THR A 339 -32.65 -17.77 -18.46
CA THR A 339 -32.54 -16.61 -17.55
C THR A 339 -31.09 -16.22 -17.32
N TYR A 340 -30.18 -17.18 -17.11
CA TYR A 340 -28.75 -16.93 -16.96
C TYR A 340 -28.15 -16.33 -18.24
N GLN A 341 -28.50 -16.88 -19.41
CA GLN A 341 -28.06 -16.36 -20.70
C GLN A 341 -28.57 -14.93 -20.95
N TYR A 342 -29.80 -14.64 -20.59
CA TYR A 342 -30.37 -13.29 -20.68
C TYR A 342 -29.64 -12.30 -19.79
N LEU A 343 -29.39 -12.60 -18.51
CA LEU A 343 -28.65 -11.75 -17.59
C LEU A 343 -27.22 -11.51 -18.08
N LYS A 344 -26.55 -12.54 -18.54
CA LYS A 344 -25.22 -12.45 -19.15
C LYS A 344 -25.20 -11.57 -20.41
N HIS A 345 -26.25 -11.61 -21.20
CA HIS A 345 -26.38 -10.74 -22.38
C HIS A 345 -26.52 -9.26 -21.97
N ILE A 346 -27.35 -8.96 -20.98
CA ILE A 346 -27.49 -7.59 -20.44
C ILE A 346 -26.17 -7.09 -19.88
N GLU A 347 -25.49 -7.91 -19.07
CA GLU A 347 -24.18 -7.57 -18.49
C GLU A 347 -23.15 -7.28 -19.59
N LYS A 348 -23.09 -8.10 -20.63
CA LYS A 348 -22.21 -7.88 -21.78
C LYS A 348 -22.48 -6.55 -22.47
N GLN A 349 -23.73 -6.17 -22.62
CA GLN A 349 -24.09 -4.86 -23.20
C GLN A 349 -23.71 -3.72 -22.27
N GLN A 350 -23.97 -3.85 -20.96
CA GLN A 350 -23.57 -2.84 -19.97
C GLN A 350 -22.05 -2.63 -19.96
N ASN A 351 -21.26 -3.72 -19.98
CA ASN A 351 -19.82 -3.68 -20.06
C ASN A 351 -19.31 -3.00 -21.36
N HIS A 352 -20.03 -3.19 -22.46
CA HIS A 352 -19.71 -2.52 -23.73
C HIS A 352 -19.94 -1.00 -23.62
N TYR A 353 -21.06 -0.55 -23.07
CA TYR A 353 -21.31 0.88 -22.86
C TYR A 353 -20.38 1.48 -21.80
N GLU A 354 -20.00 0.70 -20.78
CA GLU A 354 -18.97 1.12 -19.80
C GLU A 354 -17.63 1.31 -20.48
N LEU A 355 -17.24 0.42 -21.42
CA LEU A 355 -16.01 0.56 -22.19
C LEU A 355 -15.99 1.86 -23.00
N MET A 356 -17.12 2.22 -23.64
CA MET A 356 -17.24 3.49 -24.37
C MET A 356 -17.07 4.70 -23.44
N ARG A 357 -17.74 4.71 -22.28
CA ARG A 357 -17.62 5.78 -21.29
C ARG A 357 -16.19 5.91 -20.75
N LEU A 358 -15.54 4.78 -20.48
CA LEU A 358 -14.17 4.77 -19.98
C LEU A 358 -13.19 5.33 -21.01
N LEU A 359 -13.36 4.98 -22.30
CA LEU A 359 -12.58 5.55 -23.40
C LEU A 359 -12.80 7.07 -23.49
N TYR A 360 -14.05 7.52 -23.39
CA TYR A 360 -14.38 8.95 -23.39
C TYR A 360 -13.69 9.68 -22.22
N VAL A 361 -13.77 9.15 -21.01
CA VAL A 361 -13.08 9.71 -19.86
C VAL A 361 -11.59 9.83 -20.12
N ALA A 362 -10.95 8.79 -20.64
CA ALA A 362 -9.51 8.79 -20.91
C ALA A 362 -9.11 9.85 -21.94
N MET A 363 -9.80 9.90 -23.08
CA MET A 363 -9.47 10.80 -24.17
C MET A 363 -9.73 12.28 -23.82
N THR A 364 -10.72 12.54 -22.96
CA THR A 364 -11.05 13.91 -22.50
C THR A 364 -10.11 14.43 -21.41
N ARG A 365 -9.10 13.68 -20.98
CA ARG A 365 -8.06 14.16 -20.05
C ARG A 365 -6.99 15.00 -20.75
N ALA A 366 -6.86 14.90 -22.08
CA ALA A 366 -5.84 15.61 -22.84
C ALA A 366 -6.21 17.10 -23.07
N LYS A 367 -5.28 17.99 -22.74
CA LYS A 367 -5.36 19.43 -23.06
C LYS A 367 -4.88 19.71 -24.47
N GLN A 368 -3.73 19.14 -24.86
CA GLN A 368 -3.01 19.50 -26.08
C GLN A 368 -2.83 18.34 -27.05
N LYS A 369 -2.29 17.21 -26.59
CA LYS A 369 -1.96 16.05 -27.42
C LYS A 369 -2.46 14.76 -26.80
N LEU A 370 -2.86 13.83 -27.67
CA LEU A 370 -3.31 12.49 -27.31
C LEU A 370 -2.62 11.46 -28.19
N HIS A 371 -1.93 10.52 -27.57
CA HIS A 371 -1.26 9.42 -28.24
C HIS A 371 -1.98 8.11 -27.90
N LEU A 372 -2.36 7.37 -28.93
CA LEU A 372 -3.16 6.16 -28.86
C LEU A 372 -2.30 4.99 -29.36
N LEU A 373 -2.00 4.00 -28.53
CA LEU A 373 -1.13 2.88 -28.88
C LEU A 373 -1.80 1.54 -28.57
N GLY A 374 -1.60 0.56 -29.45
CA GLY A 374 -2.16 -0.76 -29.20
C GLY A 374 -1.72 -1.83 -30.19
N CYS A 375 -1.77 -3.09 -29.75
CA CYS A 375 -1.41 -4.24 -30.55
C CYS A 375 -2.65 -4.89 -31.19
N LEU A 376 -2.50 -5.35 -32.43
CA LEU A 376 -3.46 -6.16 -33.16
C LEU A 376 -3.48 -7.62 -32.67
N THR A 377 -4.50 -8.36 -33.08
CA THR A 377 -4.51 -9.82 -32.91
C THR A 377 -3.55 -10.49 -33.89
N GLU A 378 -3.30 -11.77 -33.72
CA GLU A 378 -2.50 -12.58 -34.64
C GLU A 378 -3.01 -12.56 -36.10
N LYS A 379 -4.31 -12.30 -36.27
CA LYS A 379 -4.95 -12.17 -37.59
C LYS A 379 -4.89 -10.77 -38.18
N GLY A 380 -4.14 -9.83 -37.58
CA GLY A 380 -4.02 -8.46 -38.05
C GLY A 380 -5.27 -7.59 -37.84
N VAL A 381 -6.23 -8.04 -37.01
CA VAL A 381 -7.48 -7.31 -36.76
C VAL A 381 -7.52 -6.77 -35.33
N ALA A 382 -8.33 -5.73 -35.10
CA ALA A 382 -8.55 -5.18 -33.75
C ALA A 382 -9.15 -6.23 -32.82
N PRO A 383 -8.61 -6.41 -31.60
CA PRO A 383 -9.18 -7.34 -30.61
C PRO A 383 -10.58 -6.89 -30.20
N LYS A 384 -11.53 -7.85 -30.11
CA LYS A 384 -12.92 -7.58 -29.70
C LYS A 384 -13.04 -7.11 -28.24
N ASN A 385 -14.04 -6.30 -27.95
CA ASN A 385 -14.34 -5.72 -26.63
C ASN A 385 -13.13 -4.91 -26.06
N THR A 386 -12.46 -4.16 -26.90
CA THR A 386 -11.31 -3.31 -26.55
C THR A 386 -11.48 -1.89 -27.04
N PHE A 387 -10.69 -0.96 -26.51
CA PHE A 387 -10.63 0.41 -27.05
C PHE A 387 -10.17 0.44 -28.50
N PHE A 388 -9.30 -0.50 -28.86
CA PHE A 388 -8.82 -0.63 -30.24
C PHE A 388 -9.96 -0.92 -31.21
N GLU A 389 -10.87 -1.83 -30.86
CA GLU A 389 -12.05 -2.12 -31.68
C GLU A 389 -12.91 -0.88 -31.93
N LEU A 390 -13.19 -0.09 -30.87
CA LEU A 390 -13.99 1.12 -30.94
C LEU A 390 -13.35 2.20 -31.84
N LEU A 391 -12.02 2.29 -31.86
CA LEU A 391 -11.26 3.30 -32.60
C LEU A 391 -10.86 2.82 -34.01
N SER A 392 -10.79 1.52 -34.26
CA SER A 392 -10.29 0.95 -35.53
C SER A 392 -10.98 1.50 -36.79
N PRO A 393 -12.31 1.80 -36.80
CA PRO A 393 -12.96 2.37 -38.01
C PRO A 393 -12.38 3.72 -38.46
N PHE A 394 -11.77 4.47 -37.52
CA PHE A 394 -11.21 5.81 -37.81
C PHE A 394 -9.76 5.76 -38.28
N PHE A 395 -9.04 4.67 -38.04
CA PHE A 395 -7.59 4.53 -38.30
C PHE A 395 -7.25 3.37 -39.25
N GLN A 396 -8.17 2.96 -40.12
CA GLN A 396 -8.00 1.82 -41.03
C GLN A 396 -6.77 1.97 -41.96
N LYS A 397 -6.41 3.18 -42.38
CA LYS A 397 -5.23 3.42 -43.21
C LYS A 397 -3.94 3.05 -42.47
N SER A 398 -3.78 3.51 -41.25
CA SER A 398 -2.61 3.21 -40.40
C SER A 398 -2.51 1.72 -40.05
N ILE A 399 -3.63 1.04 -39.87
CA ILE A 399 -3.68 -0.41 -39.60
C ILE A 399 -3.24 -1.21 -40.83
N LYS A 400 -3.72 -0.85 -42.04
CA LYS A 400 -3.36 -1.52 -43.30
C LYS A 400 -1.88 -1.34 -43.67
N GLN A 401 -1.25 -0.23 -43.32
CA GLN A 401 0.17 -0.02 -43.54
C GLN A 401 1.09 -0.96 -42.75
N LEU A 402 0.60 -1.49 -41.63
CA LEU A 402 1.33 -2.45 -40.82
C LEU A 402 1.38 -3.87 -41.42
N ASP A 403 0.34 -4.27 -42.16
CA ASP A 403 0.26 -5.61 -42.80
C ASP A 403 1.41 -5.88 -43.78
N GLY A 404 2.04 -4.82 -44.31
CA GLY A 404 3.17 -4.92 -45.22
C GLY A 404 4.56 -5.11 -44.56
N SER A 405 4.67 -5.00 -43.24
CA SER A 405 5.95 -4.97 -42.51
C SER A 405 6.11 -6.06 -41.44
N LEU A 406 5.35 -7.17 -41.51
CA LEU A 406 5.43 -8.26 -40.56
C LEU A 406 6.72 -9.09 -40.69
N GLU A 407 7.83 -8.55 -40.21
CA GLU A 407 9.01 -9.38 -39.89
C GLU A 407 8.72 -10.23 -38.65
N LYS A 408 8.90 -11.54 -38.80
CA LYS A 408 8.84 -12.48 -37.67
C LYS A 408 10.01 -12.21 -36.73
N ILE A 409 9.78 -11.43 -35.70
CA ILE A 409 10.77 -11.25 -34.63
C ILE A 409 10.78 -12.50 -33.77
N ASN A 410 11.87 -13.26 -33.86
CA ASN A 410 12.19 -14.35 -32.94
C ASN A 410 12.25 -13.76 -31.52
N GLN A 411 11.28 -14.11 -30.67
CA GLN A 411 11.35 -13.87 -29.24
C GLN A 411 12.49 -14.73 -28.67
N GLN A 412 13.68 -14.19 -28.60
CA GLN A 412 14.68 -14.74 -27.69
C GLN A 412 14.14 -14.53 -26.27
N GLY A 413 13.74 -15.63 -25.63
CA GLY A 413 13.35 -15.63 -24.23
C GLY A 413 14.48 -15.00 -23.42
N ARG A 414 14.21 -13.88 -22.73
CA ARG A 414 15.16 -13.29 -21.80
C ARG A 414 15.44 -14.32 -20.71
N SER A 415 16.66 -14.81 -20.63
CA SER A 415 17.13 -15.56 -19.48
C SER A 415 16.92 -14.70 -18.23
N PRO A 416 16.41 -15.28 -17.12
CA PRO A 416 16.22 -14.53 -15.89
C PRO A 416 17.57 -13.96 -15.44
N LEU A 417 17.67 -12.63 -15.41
CA LEU A 417 18.88 -11.92 -15.00
C LEU A 417 19.21 -12.26 -13.54
N LEU A 418 20.45 -12.66 -13.31
CA LEU A 418 20.97 -12.86 -11.97
C LEU A 418 21.25 -11.50 -11.36
N ARG A 419 20.52 -11.13 -10.29
CA ARG A 419 20.78 -9.94 -9.49
C ARG A 419 21.79 -10.30 -8.40
N ARG A 420 22.90 -9.57 -8.32
CA ARG A 420 23.96 -9.85 -7.35
C ARG A 420 24.70 -8.56 -7.01
N TYR A 421 24.94 -8.32 -5.71
CA TYR A 421 25.83 -7.24 -5.28
C TYR A 421 27.28 -7.60 -5.60
N LYS A 422 28.09 -6.58 -5.96
CA LYS A 422 29.50 -6.77 -6.31
C LYS A 422 30.29 -7.27 -5.10
N GLU A 423 30.06 -6.67 -3.94
CA GLU A 423 30.76 -6.96 -2.69
C GLU A 423 29.78 -7.47 -1.63
N LEU A 424 30.28 -8.34 -0.75
CA LEU A 424 29.55 -8.77 0.44
C LEU A 424 29.70 -7.70 1.52
N THR A 425 28.60 -7.40 2.21
CA THR A 425 28.63 -6.51 3.38
C THR A 425 29.53 -7.12 4.45
N PRO A 426 30.51 -6.36 5.01
CA PRO A 426 31.27 -6.84 6.15
C PRO A 426 30.32 -7.16 7.30
N LEU A 427 30.36 -8.40 7.80
CA LEU A 427 29.57 -8.77 8.98
C LEU A 427 30.13 -7.99 10.18
N GLN A 428 29.27 -7.17 10.76
CA GLN A 428 29.59 -6.58 12.05
C GLN A 428 29.68 -7.71 13.07
N GLN A 429 30.89 -8.01 13.52
CA GLN A 429 31.06 -8.85 14.70
C GLN A 429 30.36 -8.11 15.84
N ARG A 430 29.28 -8.69 16.37
CA ARG A 430 28.83 -8.31 17.70
C ARG A 430 30.00 -8.65 18.62
N SER A 431 30.84 -7.66 18.91
CA SER A 431 31.60 -7.69 20.15
C SER A 431 30.61 -8.15 21.22
N GLN A 432 30.92 -9.24 21.90
CA GLN A 432 30.25 -9.60 23.14
C GLN A 432 30.08 -8.27 23.86
N ILE A 433 28.83 -7.81 23.99
CA ILE A 433 28.55 -6.70 24.85
C ILE A 433 28.88 -7.24 26.23
N SER A 434 30.16 -7.12 26.61
CA SER A 434 30.52 -7.05 28.01
C SER A 434 29.67 -5.90 28.53
N ILE A 435 28.88 -6.22 29.53
CA ILE A 435 28.17 -5.26 30.35
C ILE A 435 29.26 -4.41 31.01
N ASN A 436 29.76 -3.42 30.29
CA ASN A 436 30.48 -2.30 30.80
C ASN A 436 29.71 -1.09 30.31
N GLU A 437 29.14 -0.46 31.30
CA GLU A 437 28.52 0.84 31.26
C GLU A 437 29.30 1.83 30.40
N THR A 438 28.48 2.69 29.76
CA THR A 438 28.76 4.02 29.27
C THR A 438 29.25 4.21 27.83
N GLN A 439 28.36 4.94 27.17
CA GLN A 439 28.53 5.92 26.11
C GLN A 439 28.32 5.45 24.65
N GLY A 440 27.19 5.88 24.10
CA GLY A 440 27.09 6.42 22.77
C GLY A 440 26.49 5.50 21.69
N LEU A 441 25.23 5.70 21.39
CA LEU A 441 24.35 5.11 20.39
C LEU A 441 23.60 3.86 20.87
N SER A 442 22.87 4.00 21.97
CA SER A 442 21.69 3.18 22.26
C SER A 442 20.59 3.59 21.27
N MET A 443 20.28 2.77 20.29
CA MET A 443 18.90 2.74 19.82
C MET A 443 18.09 2.36 21.06
N ASP A 444 17.37 3.34 21.59
CA ASP A 444 16.58 3.21 22.79
C ASP A 444 15.46 2.21 22.52
N ILE A 445 15.66 0.94 22.90
CA ILE A 445 14.65 -0.13 22.86
C ILE A 445 13.56 0.13 23.91
N ASN A 446 13.81 1.06 24.80
CA ASN A 446 12.97 1.53 25.88
C ASN A 446 11.55 1.96 25.43
N PRO A 447 11.30 2.62 24.27
CA PRO A 447 9.96 3.08 23.93
C PRO A 447 8.93 1.95 23.75
N ILE A 448 9.31 0.78 23.24
CA ILE A 448 8.39 -0.34 22.99
C ILE A 448 7.94 -0.97 24.29
N TYR A 449 8.86 -1.23 25.20
CA TYR A 449 8.54 -1.82 26.51
C TYR A 449 7.90 -0.79 27.44
N GLN A 450 8.23 0.49 27.29
CA GLN A 450 7.54 1.59 27.96
C GLN A 450 6.07 1.68 27.47
N SER A 451 5.80 1.45 26.20
CA SER A 451 4.43 1.37 25.69
C SER A 451 3.66 0.19 26.27
N ALA A 452 4.31 -0.98 26.41
CA ALA A 452 3.71 -2.15 27.05
C ALA A 452 3.42 -1.91 28.55
N LEU A 453 4.32 -1.24 29.24
CA LEU A 453 4.13 -0.77 30.62
C LEU A 453 2.94 0.21 30.70
N GLY A 454 2.91 1.21 29.84
CA GLY A 454 1.82 2.18 29.75
C GLY A 454 0.48 1.49 29.57
N SER A 455 0.39 0.60 28.58
CA SER A 455 -0.84 -0.17 28.31
C SER A 455 -1.27 -1.07 29.48
N LEU A 456 -0.31 -1.60 30.26
CA LEU A 456 -0.62 -2.38 31.45
C LEU A 456 -1.20 -1.51 32.56
N VAL A 457 -0.62 -0.33 32.80
CA VAL A 457 -1.11 0.63 33.82
C VAL A 457 -2.50 1.14 33.46
N HIS A 458 -2.75 1.49 32.17
CA HIS A 458 -4.08 1.88 31.68
C HIS A 458 -5.11 0.77 31.90
N TYR A 459 -4.77 -0.50 31.58
CA TYR A 459 -5.63 -1.64 31.86
C TYR A 459 -6.03 -1.73 33.34
N TYR A 460 -5.10 -1.51 34.26
CA TYR A 460 -5.44 -1.54 35.68
C TYR A 460 -6.26 -0.33 36.12
N PHE A 461 -6.05 0.85 35.54
CA PHE A 461 -6.90 2.02 35.79
C PHE A 461 -8.33 1.80 35.28
N GLU A 462 -8.49 1.20 34.09
CA GLU A 462 -9.79 0.81 33.55
C GLU A 462 -10.52 -0.16 34.49
N LYS A 463 -9.83 -1.16 35.00
CA LYS A 463 -10.41 -2.18 35.90
C LYS A 463 -10.54 -1.74 37.37
N GLY A 464 -10.11 -0.53 37.72
CA GLY A 464 -10.11 -0.04 39.09
C GLY A 464 -9.21 -0.87 40.03
N SER A 465 -8.18 -1.53 39.49
CA SER A 465 -7.31 -2.46 40.25
C SER A 465 -5.95 -1.79 40.54
N PHE A 466 -5.79 -1.26 41.75
CA PHE A 466 -4.59 -0.51 42.17
C PHE A 466 -3.58 -1.31 42.98
N SER A 467 -3.81 -2.60 43.20
CA SER A 467 -2.92 -3.47 43.95
C SER A 467 -2.90 -4.89 43.34
N PRO A 468 -2.54 -5.02 42.06
CA PRO A 468 -2.44 -6.33 41.42
C PRO A 468 -1.29 -7.14 42.01
N THR A 469 -1.38 -8.48 41.90
CA THR A 469 -0.24 -9.35 42.25
C THR A 469 0.86 -9.18 41.20
N LYS A 470 2.12 -9.35 41.60
CA LYS A 470 3.26 -9.25 40.69
C LYS A 470 3.18 -10.30 39.59
N GLU A 471 2.78 -11.53 39.94
CA GLU A 471 2.64 -12.64 39.00
C GLU A 471 1.63 -12.31 37.89
N HIS A 472 0.51 -11.65 38.25
CA HIS A 472 -0.47 -11.22 37.26
C HIS A 472 0.07 -10.11 36.35
N ALA A 473 0.83 -9.16 36.92
CA ALA A 473 1.48 -8.11 36.12
C ALA A 473 2.55 -8.69 35.16
N GLU A 474 3.35 -9.64 35.66
CA GLU A 474 4.37 -10.34 34.85
C GLU A 474 3.73 -11.12 33.70
N LEU A 475 2.67 -11.88 33.96
CA LEU A 475 1.94 -12.63 32.93
C LEU A 475 1.42 -11.70 31.85
N ARG A 476 0.80 -10.58 32.24
CA ARG A 476 0.27 -9.58 31.30
C ARG A 476 1.34 -8.88 30.47
N LEU A 477 2.54 -8.69 31.02
CA LEU A 477 3.68 -8.13 30.28
C LEU A 477 4.28 -9.14 29.31
N LEU A 478 4.34 -10.43 29.70
CA LEU A 478 4.73 -11.52 28.80
C LEU A 478 3.78 -11.62 27.59
N GLU A 479 2.46 -11.56 27.85
CA GLU A 479 1.44 -11.53 26.80
C GLU A 479 1.61 -10.34 25.85
N ARG A 480 2.16 -9.22 26.31
CA ARG A 480 2.47 -8.02 25.50
C ARG A 480 3.88 -8.03 24.88
N GLY A 481 4.58 -9.16 24.97
CA GLY A 481 5.87 -9.36 24.31
C GLY A 481 7.08 -8.76 25.05
N VAL A 482 6.93 -8.39 26.32
CA VAL A 482 8.08 -7.98 27.14
C VAL A 482 8.95 -9.21 27.43
N PRO A 483 10.27 -9.20 27.12
CA PRO A 483 11.15 -10.34 27.35
C PRO A 483 11.20 -10.75 28.81
N SER A 484 11.26 -12.06 29.08
CA SER A 484 11.26 -12.63 30.45
C SER A 484 12.31 -12.01 31.37
N ARG A 485 13.46 -11.59 30.84
CA ARG A 485 14.54 -10.93 31.61
C ARG A 485 14.15 -9.54 32.13
N LEU A 486 13.20 -8.85 31.46
CA LEU A 486 12.77 -7.49 31.79
C LEU A 486 11.41 -7.48 32.49
N VAL A 487 10.62 -8.55 32.38
CA VAL A 487 9.26 -8.64 32.89
C VAL A 487 9.18 -8.30 34.36
N HIS A 488 10.09 -8.85 35.18
CA HIS A 488 10.13 -8.61 36.64
C HIS A 488 10.36 -7.12 36.95
N SER A 489 11.27 -6.46 36.25
CA SER A 489 11.54 -5.03 36.43
C SER A 489 10.33 -4.17 36.06
N TYR A 490 9.74 -4.41 34.88
CA TYR A 490 8.56 -3.68 34.41
C TYR A 490 7.29 -3.98 35.22
N ALA A 491 7.11 -5.19 35.75
CA ALA A 491 6.02 -5.53 36.65
C ALA A 491 6.13 -4.79 37.98
N ASN A 492 7.34 -4.73 38.57
CA ASN A 492 7.61 -3.93 39.75
C ASN A 492 7.31 -2.46 39.52
N GLU A 493 7.72 -1.93 38.38
CA GLU A 493 7.48 -0.56 37.95
C GLU A 493 5.98 -0.27 37.81
N ALA A 494 5.21 -1.14 37.14
CA ALA A 494 3.78 -1.01 37.04
C ALA A 494 3.10 -0.97 38.40
N CYS A 495 3.46 -1.92 39.27
CA CYS A 495 2.93 -1.98 40.65
C CYS A 495 3.26 -0.72 41.45
N GLN A 496 4.47 -0.17 41.27
CA GLN A 496 4.88 1.07 41.93
C GLN A 496 4.08 2.29 41.46
N LEU A 497 3.85 2.42 40.14
CA LEU A 497 3.03 3.49 39.56
C LEU A 497 1.59 3.44 40.09
N LEU A 498 1.00 2.25 40.20
CA LEU A 498 -0.33 2.04 40.72
C LEU A 498 -0.40 2.37 42.23
N GLN A 499 0.62 1.99 42.99
CA GLN A 499 0.70 2.32 44.43
C GLN A 499 0.89 3.81 44.67
N ASN A 500 1.72 4.49 43.83
CA ASN A 500 1.88 5.94 43.91
C ASN A 500 0.56 6.65 43.64
N THR A 501 -0.19 6.20 42.63
CA THR A 501 -1.51 6.73 42.32
C THR A 501 -2.49 6.53 43.46
N LYS A 502 -2.49 5.34 44.11
CA LYS A 502 -3.38 5.03 45.24
C LYS A 502 -3.07 5.88 46.47
N LYS A 503 -1.83 6.29 46.67
CA LYS A 503 -1.39 7.16 47.78
C LYS A 503 -1.55 8.64 47.51
N ASP A 504 -1.89 9.02 46.27
CA ASP A 504 -2.08 10.41 45.90
C ASP A 504 -3.32 11.01 46.54
N LYS A 505 -3.22 12.24 47.00
CA LYS A 505 -4.34 13.02 47.57
C LYS A 505 -5.52 13.19 46.60
N LEU A 506 -5.24 13.13 45.29
CA LEU A 506 -6.22 13.24 44.24
C LEU A 506 -6.89 11.89 43.89
N PHE A 507 -6.46 10.79 44.51
CA PHE A 507 -6.94 9.47 44.16
C PHE A 507 -8.46 9.35 44.24
N ASP A 508 -9.03 9.73 45.37
CA ASP A 508 -10.49 9.63 45.60
C ASP A 508 -11.26 10.51 44.61
N TRP A 509 -10.71 11.67 44.24
CA TRP A 509 -11.34 12.55 43.27
C TRP A 509 -11.23 11.99 41.84
N LEU A 510 -10.06 11.50 41.46
CA LEU A 510 -9.80 10.95 40.13
C LEU A 510 -10.60 9.69 39.83
N PHE A 511 -10.70 8.79 40.82
CA PHE A 511 -11.25 7.43 40.63
C PHE A 511 -12.60 7.20 41.32
N LYS A 512 -13.19 8.27 41.89
CA LYS A 512 -14.56 8.23 42.41
C LYS A 512 -15.52 7.82 41.30
N ASP A 513 -16.35 6.85 41.57
CA ASP A 513 -17.40 6.41 40.66
C ASP A 513 -18.55 7.43 40.66
N ARG A 514 -18.83 8.04 39.54
CA ARG A 514 -19.90 9.01 39.30
C ARG A 514 -20.78 8.47 38.19
N GLU A 515 -22.08 8.76 38.20
CA GLU A 515 -23.01 8.35 37.12
C GLU A 515 -22.56 8.83 35.73
N SER A 516 -21.84 9.95 35.67
CA SER A 516 -21.29 10.52 34.45
C SER A 516 -19.92 9.96 34.05
N THR A 517 -19.31 9.05 34.86
CA THR A 517 -17.96 8.54 34.59
C THR A 517 -17.96 7.62 33.38
N GLN A 518 -17.07 7.91 32.44
CA GLN A 518 -16.78 7.04 31.30
C GLN A 518 -15.27 6.76 31.24
N VAL A 519 -14.90 5.54 30.86
CA VAL A 519 -13.52 5.07 30.77
C VAL A 519 -13.33 4.45 29.40
N GLU A 520 -12.18 4.69 28.76
CA GLU A 520 -11.87 4.23 27.39
C GLU A 520 -13.00 4.57 26.39
N ALA A 521 -13.58 5.76 26.55
CA ALA A 521 -14.73 6.19 25.76
C ALA A 521 -14.31 6.66 24.36
N GLU A 522 -14.95 6.12 23.32
CA GLU A 522 -14.69 6.46 21.95
C GLU A 522 -15.64 7.55 21.46
N TYR A 523 -15.08 8.66 20.97
CA TYR A 523 -15.82 9.74 20.35
C TYR A 523 -15.30 10.05 18.97
N SER A 524 -16.20 10.31 18.02
CA SER A 524 -15.83 10.63 16.64
C SER A 524 -16.56 11.86 16.11
N ASN A 525 -15.86 12.65 15.32
CA ASN A 525 -16.44 13.67 14.46
C ASN A 525 -16.20 13.30 12.98
N LYS A 526 -16.67 14.16 12.04
CA LYS A 526 -16.55 13.93 10.58
C LYS A 526 -15.11 13.69 10.08
N SER A 527 -14.09 14.03 10.87
CA SER A 527 -12.67 14.01 10.43
C SER A 527 -11.77 13.11 11.28
N SER A 528 -12.17 12.70 12.48
CA SER A 528 -11.30 11.93 13.38
C SER A 528 -12.08 11.25 14.52
N THR A 529 -11.54 10.10 14.94
CA THR A 529 -11.95 9.35 16.13
C THR A 529 -10.90 9.54 17.23
N VAL A 530 -11.34 9.66 18.48
CA VAL A 530 -10.49 9.76 19.68
C VAL A 530 -11.00 8.79 20.74
N ILE A 531 -10.07 8.23 21.51
CA ILE A 531 -10.36 7.41 22.69
C ILE A 531 -9.87 8.20 23.89
N ILE A 532 -10.71 8.32 24.90
CA ILE A 532 -10.48 9.10 26.10
C ILE A 532 -10.30 8.14 27.27
N ASP A 533 -9.18 8.21 27.96
CA ASP A 533 -8.84 7.31 29.05
C ASP A 533 -9.87 7.37 30.17
N ARG A 534 -10.23 8.57 30.62
CA ARG A 534 -11.26 8.79 31.65
C ARG A 534 -11.92 10.17 31.50
N MET A 535 -13.22 10.22 31.63
CA MET A 535 -13.98 11.48 31.71
C MET A 535 -15.11 11.38 32.73
N PHE A 536 -15.45 12.50 33.34
CA PHE A 536 -16.55 12.61 34.31
C PHE A 536 -16.98 14.07 34.46
N ILE A 537 -18.19 14.29 35.00
CA ILE A 537 -18.69 15.61 35.35
C ILE A 537 -18.52 15.82 36.86
N ASP A 538 -17.93 16.96 37.23
CA ASP A 538 -17.73 17.39 38.62
C ASP A 538 -17.96 18.91 38.71
N ASP A 539 -18.87 19.36 39.58
CA ASP A 539 -19.30 20.75 39.71
C ASP A 539 -19.65 21.43 38.37
N ASP A 540 -20.58 20.82 37.62
CA ASP A 540 -21.02 21.27 36.28
C ASP A 540 -19.90 21.47 35.25
N THR A 541 -18.74 20.90 35.49
CA THR A 541 -17.58 20.93 34.60
C THR A 541 -17.27 19.53 34.10
N LEU A 542 -17.14 19.35 32.79
CA LEU A 542 -16.66 18.12 32.17
C LEU A 542 -15.16 18.04 32.29
N TRP A 543 -14.66 17.05 33.02
CA TRP A 543 -13.23 16.76 33.13
C TRP A 543 -12.83 15.62 32.17
N ILE A 544 -11.77 15.85 31.41
CA ILE A 544 -11.12 14.87 30.54
C ILE A 544 -9.73 14.63 31.08
N ILE A 545 -9.46 13.38 31.49
CA ILE A 545 -8.19 12.98 32.07
C ILE A 545 -7.50 11.96 31.14
N ASP A 546 -6.28 12.27 30.78
CA ASP A 546 -5.42 11.36 30.01
C ASP A 546 -4.26 10.93 30.92
N PHE A 547 -3.91 9.65 30.91
CA PHE A 547 -2.88 9.11 31.80
C PHE A 547 -1.57 8.91 31.04
N LYS A 548 -0.43 9.33 31.63
CA LYS A 548 0.90 9.16 31.03
C LYS A 548 1.90 8.59 32.02
N THR A 549 2.43 7.41 31.72
CA THR A 549 3.40 6.69 32.55
C THR A 549 4.85 7.16 32.39
N ALA A 550 5.08 8.23 31.62
CA ALA A 550 6.39 8.83 31.44
C ALA A 550 7.02 9.25 32.78
N ARG A 551 8.36 9.20 32.83
CA ARG A 551 9.16 9.59 34.00
C ARG A 551 10.08 10.78 33.70
N PRO A 552 10.49 11.54 34.73
CA PRO A 552 11.60 12.47 34.61
C PRO A 552 12.90 11.74 34.22
N MET A 553 13.77 12.39 33.47
CA MET A 553 15.14 11.92 33.23
C MET A 553 15.98 12.02 34.51
N GLU A 554 17.15 11.36 34.57
CA GLU A 554 17.95 11.25 35.80
C GLU A 554 18.30 12.61 36.47
N ASP A 555 18.45 13.70 35.71
CA ASP A 555 18.76 15.05 36.22
C ASP A 555 17.64 16.06 35.93
N GLU A 556 16.46 15.64 35.52
CA GLU A 556 15.37 16.54 35.11
C GLU A 556 14.57 17.01 36.34
N ALA A 557 14.49 18.32 36.54
CA ALA A 557 13.62 18.89 37.56
C ALA A 557 12.14 18.59 37.25
N ILE A 558 11.30 18.36 38.29
CA ILE A 558 9.88 18.04 38.11
C ILE A 558 9.16 19.15 37.32
N GLY A 559 9.55 20.41 37.45
CA GLY A 559 9.00 21.52 36.68
C GLY A 559 9.24 21.39 35.18
N ASP A 560 10.47 21.07 34.79
CA ASP A 560 10.90 20.92 33.40
C ASP A 560 10.23 19.68 32.77
N PHE A 561 10.13 18.58 33.53
CA PHE A 561 9.37 17.41 33.12
C PHE A 561 7.91 17.73 32.81
N ILE A 562 7.23 18.50 33.67
CA ILE A 562 5.82 18.89 33.48
C ILE A 562 5.69 19.76 32.21
N GLU A 563 6.56 20.74 31.99
CA GLU A 563 6.52 21.57 30.80
C GLU A 563 6.79 20.77 29.52
N ARG A 564 7.70 19.80 29.56
CA ARG A 564 7.95 18.87 28.47
C ARG A 564 6.71 18.03 28.15
N GLN A 565 6.03 17.47 29.17
CA GLN A 565 4.78 16.71 28.98
C GLN A 565 3.66 17.59 28.44
N LYS A 566 3.53 18.82 28.91
CA LYS A 566 2.57 19.79 28.35
C LYS A 566 2.81 20.04 26.86
N SER A 567 4.03 20.30 26.47
CA SER A 567 4.40 20.56 25.08
C SER A 567 4.07 19.37 24.18
N LEU A 568 4.42 18.15 24.59
CA LEU A 568 4.23 16.91 23.82
C LEU A 568 2.74 16.58 23.61
N HIS A 569 1.91 16.76 24.63
CA HIS A 569 0.52 16.26 24.61
C HIS A 569 -0.54 17.35 24.36
N ARG A 570 -0.14 18.63 24.25
CA ARG A 570 -1.06 19.75 24.04
C ARG A 570 -1.99 19.56 22.83
N LYS A 571 -1.45 19.15 21.68
CA LYS A 571 -2.25 18.94 20.46
C LYS A 571 -3.31 17.85 20.65
N GLN A 572 -2.96 16.76 21.30
CA GLN A 572 -3.85 15.63 21.57
C GLN A 572 -5.01 16.07 22.47
N LEU A 573 -4.69 16.71 23.58
CA LEU A 573 -5.65 17.11 24.59
C LEU A 573 -6.60 18.23 24.12
N MET A 574 -6.07 19.19 23.36
CA MET A 574 -6.94 20.22 22.75
C MET A 574 -7.90 19.60 21.73
N LYS A 575 -7.48 18.62 20.97
CA LYS A 575 -8.36 17.87 20.07
C LYS A 575 -9.49 17.16 20.82
N TYR A 576 -9.24 16.61 22.00
CA TYR A 576 -10.27 16.01 22.86
C TYR A 576 -11.29 17.07 23.29
N LYS A 577 -10.79 18.23 23.76
CA LYS A 577 -11.63 19.38 24.15
C LYS A 577 -12.54 19.83 23.02
N ASP A 578 -11.99 20.03 21.82
CA ASP A 578 -12.76 20.49 20.64
C ASP A 578 -13.86 19.50 20.24
N ILE A 579 -13.59 18.20 20.29
CA ILE A 579 -14.58 17.18 19.93
C ILE A 579 -15.72 17.13 20.97
N LEU A 580 -15.39 17.17 22.25
CA LEU A 580 -16.37 16.99 23.32
C LEU A 580 -17.16 18.26 23.63
N GLN A 581 -16.60 19.46 23.44
CA GLN A 581 -17.37 20.70 23.52
C GLN A 581 -18.53 20.76 22.53
N GLY A 582 -18.41 20.09 21.39
CA GLY A 582 -19.50 19.95 20.43
C GLY A 582 -20.59 18.94 20.83
N VAL A 583 -20.30 18.07 21.77
CA VAL A 583 -21.20 16.99 22.23
C VAL A 583 -21.85 17.34 23.56
N PHE A 584 -21.08 17.87 24.50
CA PHE A 584 -21.54 18.25 25.85
C PHE A 584 -21.55 19.77 25.96
N ASN A 585 -22.71 20.39 26.20
CA ASN A 585 -22.85 21.82 26.42
C ASN A 585 -22.39 22.23 27.83
N LEU A 586 -21.20 21.80 28.24
CA LEU A 586 -20.64 22.06 29.57
C LEU A 586 -19.25 22.69 29.46
N PRO A 587 -18.83 23.50 30.43
CA PRO A 587 -17.44 23.92 30.55
C PRO A 587 -16.55 22.70 30.59
N THR A 588 -15.53 22.62 29.69
CA THR A 588 -14.68 21.43 29.55
C THR A 588 -13.26 21.76 29.97
N LYS A 589 -12.75 21.01 30.94
CA LYS A 589 -11.35 21.04 31.40
C LYS A 589 -10.63 19.77 30.98
N VAL A 590 -9.39 19.94 30.57
CA VAL A 590 -8.54 18.84 30.11
C VAL A 590 -7.29 18.78 30.97
N ALA A 591 -6.95 17.60 31.47
CA ALA A 591 -5.78 17.42 32.30
C ALA A 591 -5.03 16.14 31.96
N LEU A 592 -3.72 16.16 32.21
CA LEU A 592 -2.83 15.03 32.13
C LEU A 592 -2.48 14.59 33.55
N TYR A 593 -2.66 13.29 33.85
CA TYR A 593 -2.19 12.75 35.11
C TYR A 593 -0.93 11.91 34.91
N CYS A 594 0.13 12.23 35.66
CA CYS A 594 1.42 11.56 35.62
C CYS A 594 1.65 10.75 36.92
N PRO A 595 1.40 9.42 36.93
CA PRO A 595 1.56 8.56 38.11
C PRO A 595 2.99 8.52 38.68
N ALA A 596 4.00 8.72 37.81
CA ALA A 596 5.41 8.71 38.23
C ALA A 596 5.76 9.81 39.23
N VAL A 597 5.10 10.96 39.13
CA VAL A 597 5.34 12.15 39.98
C VAL A 597 4.11 12.55 40.78
N SER A 598 3.01 11.79 40.70
CA SER A 598 1.73 12.04 41.36
C SER A 598 1.27 13.49 41.16
N LYS A 599 1.19 13.93 39.91
CA LYS A 599 0.79 15.29 39.54
C LYS A 599 -0.29 15.30 38.46
N LEU A 600 -1.29 16.15 38.69
CA LEU A 600 -2.28 16.52 37.69
C LEU A 600 -1.85 17.84 37.04
N VAL A 601 -1.78 17.84 35.71
CA VAL A 601 -1.32 18.96 34.90
C VAL A 601 -2.50 19.46 34.07
N ASN A 602 -3.01 20.64 34.38
CA ASN A 602 -4.14 21.23 33.66
C ASN A 602 -3.68 21.92 32.38
N PHE A 603 -4.57 21.83 31.37
CA PHE A 603 -4.44 22.52 30.09
C PHE A 603 -5.63 23.46 29.91
N ASP A 604 -5.45 24.68 30.32
CA ASP A 604 -6.47 25.73 30.14
C ASP A 604 -6.41 26.36 28.76
#